data_1f945e5c2261aa5f6b77d0f60490ff75
#
_entry.id   1f945e5c2261aa5f6b77d0f60490ff75
#
_cell.length_a   1.000
_cell.length_b   1.000
_cell.length_c   1.000
_cell.angle_alpha   90.00
_cell.angle_beta   90.00
_cell.angle_gamma   90.00
#
_symmetry.space_group_name_H-M   'P 1'
#
loop_
_entity.id
_entity.type
_entity.pdbx_description
1 polymer ?
#
loop_
_entity_poly.entity_id
_entity_poly.type
_entity_poly.pdbx_seq_one_letter_code
_entity_poly.pdbx_strand_id
1 'polypeptide(L)'
;MTNIKNITGRQIFDSRGNPTIEVDVILENNIKGRAAVPSGASTGAYEAHELRDGLNDYFGRGVTKAVSNINTEINKSLAGFDAQDQTGIDNLLINLDGTENKSRLGANAILGVSMAVAKASAKNNNVNLFEYLGENNSYSLPVPMMNIVNGGAHANNPLDFQEFMIMPISASSFQHAMQMGSEIFHSLKKILSEMGQSTSVGDEGGFAPNIASPEDTLSLL
;
A
#
# COMPACT_ATOMS: atom_id res chain seq x y z
N MET A 1 15.17 -19.22 -17.69
CA MET A 1 13.88 -19.88 -17.39
C MET A 1 13.13 -18.97 -16.43
N THR A 2 12.03 -18.42 -16.92
CA THR A 2 11.24 -17.37 -16.22
C THR A 2 10.00 -17.96 -15.53
N ASN A 3 9.81 -19.29 -15.60
CA ASN A 3 8.63 -19.92 -15.06
C ASN A 3 8.63 -19.92 -13.53
N ILE A 4 7.44 -19.76 -12.96
CA ILE A 4 7.20 -19.78 -11.52
C ILE A 4 7.44 -21.21 -10.99
N LYS A 5 8.39 -21.33 -10.08
CA LYS A 5 8.72 -22.59 -9.42
C LYS A 5 7.88 -22.79 -8.15
N ASN A 6 7.73 -21.73 -7.37
CA ASN A 6 7.01 -21.79 -6.10
C ASN A 6 6.55 -20.42 -5.64
N ILE A 7 5.40 -20.38 -4.97
CA ILE A 7 4.83 -19.19 -4.33
C ILE A 7 4.61 -19.52 -2.85
N THR A 8 5.05 -18.62 -1.97
CA THR A 8 4.89 -18.78 -0.52
C THR A 8 4.38 -17.50 0.10
N GLY A 9 3.21 -17.55 0.70
CA GLY A 9 2.65 -16.49 1.52
C GLY A 9 2.92 -16.71 3.01
N ARG A 10 3.05 -15.61 3.74
CA ARG A 10 3.15 -15.59 5.20
C ARG A 10 2.46 -14.37 5.79
N GLN A 11 2.06 -14.50 7.04
CA GLN A 11 1.57 -13.37 7.82
C GLN A 11 2.75 -12.55 8.32
N ILE A 12 2.62 -11.23 8.20
CA ILE A 12 3.49 -10.23 8.83
C ILE A 12 2.60 -9.20 9.53
N PHE A 13 3.18 -8.16 10.12
CA PHE A 13 2.44 -7.05 10.73
C PHE A 13 2.69 -5.75 9.99
N ASP A 14 1.64 -4.93 9.86
CA ASP A 14 1.73 -3.57 9.36
C ASP A 14 2.24 -2.60 10.45
N SER A 15 2.39 -1.31 10.11
CA SER A 15 2.86 -0.26 11.04
C SER A 15 1.90 0.00 12.20
N ARG A 16 0.65 -0.47 12.13
CA ARG A 16 -0.37 -0.35 13.18
C ARG A 16 -0.50 -1.63 14.01
N GLY A 17 0.34 -2.64 13.75
CA GLY A 17 0.31 -3.93 14.43
C GLY A 17 -0.82 -4.86 13.97
N ASN A 18 -1.48 -4.59 12.84
CA ASN A 18 -2.46 -5.49 12.26
C ASN A 18 -1.78 -6.54 11.37
N PRO A 19 -2.27 -7.80 11.38
CA PRO A 19 -1.80 -8.79 10.42
C PRO A 19 -2.00 -8.34 8.98
N THR A 20 -0.98 -8.60 8.15
CA THR A 20 -1.06 -8.48 6.71
C THR A 20 -0.23 -9.59 6.05
N ILE A 21 -0.13 -9.59 4.72
CA ILE A 21 0.46 -10.66 3.95
C ILE A 21 1.77 -10.22 3.32
N GLU A 22 2.77 -11.08 3.37
CA GLU A 22 3.97 -11.01 2.54
C GLU A 22 4.04 -12.26 1.65
N VAL A 23 4.37 -12.06 0.38
CA VAL A 23 4.47 -13.15 -0.62
C VAL A 23 5.87 -13.18 -1.21
N ASP A 24 6.43 -14.39 -1.29
CA ASP A 24 7.62 -14.71 -2.09
C ASP A 24 7.21 -15.50 -3.34
N VAL A 25 7.65 -15.06 -4.51
CA VAL A 25 7.61 -15.82 -5.76
C VAL A 25 9.04 -16.20 -6.13
N ILE A 26 9.28 -17.49 -6.36
CA ILE A 26 10.58 -18.03 -6.75
C ILE A 26 10.45 -18.59 -8.17
N LEU A 27 11.33 -18.15 -9.07
CA LEU A 27 11.42 -18.65 -10.44
C LEU A 27 12.32 -19.89 -10.51
N GLU A 28 12.25 -20.64 -11.62
CA GLU A 28 13.08 -21.84 -11.82
C GLU A 28 14.59 -21.57 -11.77
N ASN A 29 15.03 -20.38 -12.15
CA ASN A 29 16.42 -19.94 -12.01
C ASN A 29 16.78 -19.43 -10.61
N ASN A 30 15.91 -19.65 -9.61
CA ASN A 30 16.00 -19.25 -8.21
C ASN A 30 16.00 -17.73 -7.96
N ILE A 31 15.65 -16.93 -8.95
CA ILE A 31 15.36 -15.51 -8.72
C ILE A 31 14.09 -15.40 -7.89
N LYS A 32 14.12 -14.49 -6.93
CA LYS A 32 13.05 -14.29 -5.96
C LYS A 32 12.53 -12.83 -6.02
N GLY A 33 11.21 -12.70 -6.21
CA GLY A 33 10.45 -11.49 -5.95
C GLY A 33 9.71 -11.56 -4.62
N ARG A 34 9.68 -10.47 -3.87
CA ARG A 34 8.98 -10.36 -2.59
C ARG A 34 8.09 -9.12 -2.56
N ALA A 35 6.87 -9.27 -2.10
CA ALA A 35 5.95 -8.17 -1.89
C ALA A 35 5.20 -8.32 -0.57
N ALA A 36 5.09 -7.21 0.17
CA ALA A 36 4.18 -7.07 1.29
C ALA A 36 2.95 -6.30 0.82
N VAL A 37 1.77 -6.72 1.28
CA VAL A 37 0.50 -6.11 0.87
C VAL A 37 0.16 -4.97 1.81
N PRO A 38 -0.01 -3.73 1.30
CA PRO A 38 -0.48 -2.62 2.14
C PRO A 38 -1.96 -2.83 2.51
N SER A 39 -2.34 -2.36 3.68
CA SER A 39 -3.72 -2.32 4.15
C SER A 39 -4.09 -0.89 4.49
N GLY A 40 -5.22 -0.39 3.96
CA GLY A 40 -5.70 0.96 4.23
C GLY A 40 -6.21 1.14 5.67
N ALA A 41 -6.30 2.39 6.12
CA ALA A 41 -6.92 2.75 7.39
C ALA A 41 -8.45 2.80 7.27
N SER A 42 -8.95 3.17 6.10
CA SER A 42 -10.37 3.19 5.73
C SER A 42 -10.60 2.40 4.46
N THR A 43 -11.84 2.00 4.17
CA THR A 43 -12.23 1.24 2.99
C THR A 43 -13.38 1.93 2.27
N GLY A 44 -13.32 1.97 0.93
CA GLY A 44 -14.40 2.46 0.07
C GLY A 44 -15.46 1.39 -0.20
N ALA A 45 -16.68 1.81 -0.53
CA ALA A 45 -17.79 0.89 -0.80
C ALA A 45 -17.57 -0.01 -2.04
N TYR A 46 -16.74 0.43 -2.97
CA TYR A 46 -16.42 -0.29 -4.22
C TYR A 46 -15.02 -0.92 -4.20
N GLU A 47 -14.35 -0.90 -3.07
CA GLU A 47 -13.02 -1.47 -2.93
C GLU A 47 -13.05 -2.99 -2.98
N ALA A 48 -12.01 -3.59 -3.56
CA ALA A 48 -11.87 -5.04 -3.57
C ALA A 48 -11.72 -5.58 -2.14
N HIS A 49 -12.29 -6.74 -1.88
CA HIS A 49 -12.41 -7.31 -0.53
C HIS A 49 -11.07 -7.83 0.01
N GLU A 50 -10.57 -7.21 1.06
CA GLU A 50 -9.46 -7.75 1.85
C GLU A 50 -9.96 -8.93 2.71
N LEU A 51 -9.49 -10.14 2.42
CA LEU A 51 -9.93 -11.33 3.15
C LEU A 51 -9.31 -11.38 4.54
N ARG A 52 -10.17 -11.28 5.55
CA ARG A 52 -9.87 -11.43 6.97
C ARG A 52 -10.50 -12.71 7.53
N ASP A 53 -9.89 -13.27 8.57
CA ASP A 53 -10.36 -14.56 9.13
C ASP A 53 -11.70 -14.48 9.83
N GLY A 54 -12.04 -13.33 10.42
CA GLY A 54 -13.29 -13.12 11.15
C GLY A 54 -13.41 -13.96 12.44
N LEU A 55 -12.30 -14.53 12.92
CA LEU A 55 -12.20 -15.32 14.13
C LEU A 55 -11.75 -14.44 15.31
N ASN A 56 -11.65 -15.03 16.53
CA ASN A 56 -11.25 -14.29 17.73
C ASN A 56 -9.81 -13.79 17.70
N ASP A 57 -8.91 -14.50 17.02
CA ASP A 57 -7.51 -14.12 16.91
C ASP A 57 -7.36 -12.76 16.19
N TYR A 58 -6.50 -11.91 16.73
CA TYR A 58 -6.30 -10.56 16.22
C TYR A 58 -7.60 -9.74 16.10
N PHE A 59 -8.58 -9.98 16.97
CA PHE A 59 -9.90 -9.34 16.92
C PHE A 59 -10.60 -9.50 15.56
N GLY A 60 -10.44 -10.66 14.93
CA GLY A 60 -11.01 -10.99 13.62
C GLY A 60 -10.17 -10.52 12.42
N ARG A 61 -9.05 -9.83 12.65
CA ARG A 61 -8.19 -9.27 11.60
C ARG A 61 -7.12 -10.23 11.08
N GLY A 62 -7.10 -11.50 11.51
CA GLY A 62 -6.18 -12.50 11.00
C GLY A 62 -6.25 -12.65 9.48
N VAL A 63 -5.18 -13.18 8.86
CA VAL A 63 -5.06 -13.38 7.41
C VAL A 63 -4.70 -14.81 7.03
N THR A 64 -4.95 -15.76 7.94
CA THR A 64 -4.53 -17.16 7.76
C THR A 64 -5.23 -17.84 6.59
N LYS A 65 -6.51 -17.51 6.32
CA LYS A 65 -7.25 -18.00 5.15
C LYS A 65 -6.61 -17.53 3.84
N ALA A 66 -6.31 -16.24 3.74
CA ALA A 66 -5.66 -15.67 2.57
C ALA A 66 -4.25 -16.25 2.36
N VAL A 67 -3.47 -16.42 3.42
CA VAL A 67 -2.16 -17.12 3.38
C VAL A 67 -2.33 -18.56 2.92
N SER A 68 -3.34 -19.28 3.40
CA SER A 68 -3.65 -20.64 2.96
C SER A 68 -3.98 -20.69 1.46
N ASN A 69 -4.80 -19.75 0.97
CA ASN A 69 -5.15 -19.65 -0.45
C ASN A 69 -3.90 -19.47 -1.33
N ILE A 70 -2.94 -18.62 -0.89
CA ILE A 70 -1.67 -18.44 -1.58
C ILE A 70 -0.87 -19.74 -1.63
N ASN A 71 -0.70 -20.39 -0.47
CA ASN A 71 0.20 -21.55 -0.33
C ASN A 71 -0.36 -22.83 -0.96
N THR A 72 -1.66 -22.88 -1.26
CA THR A 72 -2.33 -24.05 -1.82
C THR A 72 -2.81 -23.81 -3.23
N GLU A 73 -3.99 -23.21 -3.39
CA GLU A 73 -4.69 -23.09 -4.67
C GLU A 73 -3.95 -22.19 -5.66
N ILE A 74 -3.53 -21.00 -5.23
CA ILE A 74 -2.82 -20.04 -6.10
C ILE A 74 -1.45 -20.60 -6.51
N ASN A 75 -0.66 -21.12 -5.55
CA ASN A 75 0.63 -21.71 -5.85
C ASN A 75 0.51 -22.87 -6.86
N LYS A 76 -0.48 -23.74 -6.67
CA LYS A 76 -0.72 -24.85 -7.60
C LYS A 76 -1.13 -24.38 -9.01
N SER A 77 -1.98 -23.35 -9.09
CA SER A 77 -2.51 -22.84 -10.34
C SER A 77 -1.48 -22.08 -11.16
N LEU A 78 -0.51 -21.46 -10.53
CA LEU A 78 0.55 -20.67 -11.19
C LEU A 78 1.87 -21.41 -11.37
N ALA A 79 2.00 -22.61 -10.82
CA ALA A 79 3.21 -23.43 -11.01
C ALA A 79 3.48 -23.67 -12.49
N GLY A 80 4.69 -23.34 -12.97
CA GLY A 80 5.10 -23.49 -14.37
C GLY A 80 4.66 -22.34 -15.29
N PHE A 81 3.84 -21.37 -14.83
CA PHE A 81 3.51 -20.19 -15.63
C PHE A 81 4.73 -19.29 -15.85
N ASP A 82 4.80 -18.66 -17.02
CA ASP A 82 5.84 -17.67 -17.30
C ASP A 82 5.56 -16.38 -16.53
N ALA A 83 6.45 -16.02 -15.61
CA ALA A 83 6.34 -14.80 -14.81
C ALA A 83 6.42 -13.50 -15.65
N GLN A 84 6.86 -13.58 -16.93
CA GLN A 84 6.86 -12.42 -17.84
C GLN A 84 5.45 -12.07 -18.35
N ASP A 85 4.51 -13.01 -18.31
CA ASP A 85 3.11 -12.77 -18.69
C ASP A 85 2.28 -12.27 -17.51
N GLN A 86 2.58 -11.04 -17.06
CA GLN A 86 1.88 -10.40 -15.94
C GLN A 86 0.36 -10.34 -16.17
N THR A 87 -0.06 -9.95 -17.36
CA THR A 87 -1.49 -9.85 -17.69
C THR A 87 -2.19 -11.21 -17.66
N GLY A 88 -1.55 -12.25 -18.18
CA GLY A 88 -2.08 -13.62 -18.10
C GLY A 88 -2.20 -14.13 -16.68
N ILE A 89 -1.21 -13.84 -15.82
CA ILE A 89 -1.21 -14.20 -14.40
C ILE A 89 -2.33 -13.46 -13.65
N ASP A 90 -2.47 -12.15 -13.85
CA ASP A 90 -3.49 -11.34 -13.18
C ASP A 90 -4.90 -11.79 -13.60
N ASN A 91 -5.13 -12.05 -14.88
CA ASN A 91 -6.39 -12.59 -15.37
C ASN A 91 -6.69 -14.00 -14.82
N LEU A 92 -5.67 -14.86 -14.71
CA LEU A 92 -5.84 -16.17 -14.09
C LEU A 92 -6.26 -16.05 -12.63
N LEU A 93 -5.62 -15.17 -11.85
CA LEU A 93 -5.95 -14.94 -10.44
C LEU A 93 -7.39 -14.40 -10.27
N ILE A 94 -7.81 -13.45 -11.12
CA ILE A 94 -9.17 -12.90 -11.13
C ILE A 94 -10.19 -13.98 -11.47
N ASN A 95 -9.94 -14.77 -12.51
CA ASN A 95 -10.82 -15.87 -12.91
C ASN A 95 -10.86 -17.00 -11.88
N LEU A 96 -9.73 -17.29 -11.24
CA LEU A 96 -9.63 -18.26 -10.16
C LEU A 96 -10.48 -17.85 -8.95
N ASP A 97 -10.48 -16.57 -8.59
CA ASP A 97 -11.35 -16.02 -7.56
C ASP A 97 -12.82 -16.14 -7.96
N GLY A 98 -13.17 -15.72 -9.16
CA GLY A 98 -14.51 -15.85 -9.76
C GLY A 98 -15.57 -14.95 -9.12
N THR A 99 -15.22 -14.05 -8.20
CA THR A 99 -16.13 -13.07 -7.60
C THR A 99 -15.83 -11.65 -8.11
N GLU A 100 -16.85 -10.79 -8.13
CA GLU A 100 -16.73 -9.43 -8.64
C GLU A 100 -15.67 -8.61 -7.87
N ASN A 101 -15.66 -8.75 -6.54
CA ASN A 101 -14.82 -7.98 -5.63
C ASN A 101 -13.67 -8.77 -5.01
N LYS A 102 -13.29 -9.92 -5.56
CA LYS A 102 -12.20 -10.79 -5.09
C LYS A 102 -12.40 -11.31 -3.65
N SER A 103 -13.65 -11.59 -3.27
CA SER A 103 -13.98 -11.97 -1.89
C SER A 103 -13.67 -13.43 -1.55
N ARG A 104 -13.43 -14.31 -2.54
CA ARG A 104 -13.18 -15.74 -2.29
C ARG A 104 -11.72 -16.02 -1.91
N LEU A 105 -10.78 -15.57 -2.71
CA LEU A 105 -9.35 -15.72 -2.43
C LEU A 105 -8.81 -14.59 -1.55
N GLY A 106 -9.40 -13.42 -1.70
CA GLY A 106 -8.99 -12.18 -1.07
C GLY A 106 -8.15 -11.29 -1.98
N ALA A 107 -8.51 -10.02 -2.08
CA ALA A 107 -7.74 -9.04 -2.82
C ALA A 107 -6.28 -8.95 -2.31
N ASN A 108 -6.07 -9.09 -1.01
CA ASN A 108 -4.75 -9.13 -0.39
C ASN A 108 -3.91 -10.33 -0.88
N ALA A 109 -4.50 -11.52 -1.02
CA ALA A 109 -3.80 -12.69 -1.57
C ALA A 109 -3.43 -12.48 -3.05
N ILE A 110 -4.39 -12.03 -3.85
CA ILE A 110 -4.21 -11.78 -5.29
C ILE A 110 -3.15 -10.71 -5.54
N LEU A 111 -3.28 -9.56 -4.88
CA LEU A 111 -2.34 -8.44 -5.03
C LEU A 111 -0.92 -8.82 -4.58
N GLY A 112 -0.79 -9.55 -3.47
CA GLY A 112 0.50 -10.00 -2.97
C GLY A 112 1.25 -10.86 -3.99
N VAL A 113 0.55 -11.77 -4.64
CA VAL A 113 1.14 -12.64 -5.69
C VAL A 113 1.47 -11.81 -6.93
N SER A 114 0.54 -11.00 -7.43
CA SER A 114 0.75 -10.14 -8.61
C SER A 114 1.99 -9.25 -8.46
N MET A 115 2.09 -8.52 -7.33
CA MET A 115 3.26 -7.67 -7.05
C MET A 115 4.56 -8.46 -6.92
N ALA A 116 4.53 -9.64 -6.31
CA ALA A 116 5.73 -10.46 -6.14
C ALA A 116 6.22 -11.04 -7.48
N VAL A 117 5.30 -11.40 -8.39
CA VAL A 117 5.60 -11.80 -9.77
C VAL A 117 6.28 -10.66 -10.53
N ALA A 118 5.68 -9.47 -10.53
CA ALA A 118 6.26 -8.29 -11.20
C ALA A 118 7.69 -8.00 -10.71
N LYS A 119 7.92 -8.07 -9.40
CA LYS A 119 9.26 -7.89 -8.80
C LYS A 119 10.24 -9.00 -9.18
N ALA A 120 9.78 -10.26 -9.28
CA ALA A 120 10.62 -11.37 -9.72
C ALA A 120 11.04 -11.17 -11.19
N SER A 121 10.08 -10.77 -12.05
CA SER A 121 10.30 -10.52 -13.47
C SER A 121 11.22 -9.35 -13.73
N ALA A 122 11.03 -8.21 -13.04
CA ALA A 122 11.91 -7.06 -13.12
C ALA A 122 13.36 -7.45 -12.75
N LYS A 123 13.52 -8.18 -11.64
CA LYS A 123 14.81 -8.67 -11.19
C LYS A 123 15.43 -9.67 -12.17
N ASN A 124 14.62 -10.54 -12.77
CA ASN A 124 15.08 -11.46 -13.81
C ASN A 124 15.62 -10.73 -15.04
N ASN A 125 14.98 -9.64 -15.42
CA ASN A 125 15.40 -8.80 -16.54
C ASN A 125 16.52 -7.81 -16.18
N ASN A 126 16.96 -7.80 -14.92
CA ASN A 126 17.97 -6.88 -14.39
C ASN A 126 17.62 -5.40 -14.62
N VAL A 127 16.34 -5.07 -14.44
CA VAL A 127 15.80 -3.70 -14.53
C VAL A 127 15.07 -3.34 -13.23
N ASN A 128 14.88 -2.04 -12.99
CA ASN A 128 14.04 -1.59 -11.87
C ASN A 128 12.57 -1.92 -12.11
N LEU A 129 11.77 -2.03 -11.04
CA LEU A 129 10.35 -2.34 -11.17
C LEU A 129 9.59 -1.29 -11.98
N PHE A 130 9.90 0.00 -11.82
CA PHE A 130 9.24 1.06 -12.59
C PHE A 130 9.55 0.97 -14.10
N GLU A 131 10.75 0.52 -14.47
CA GLU A 131 11.14 0.28 -15.87
C GLU A 131 10.42 -0.94 -16.44
N TYR A 132 10.27 -1.99 -15.63
CA TYR A 132 9.55 -3.20 -16.02
C TYR A 132 8.05 -2.95 -16.25
N LEU A 133 7.42 -2.13 -15.39
CA LEU A 133 6.01 -1.80 -15.48
C LEU A 133 5.70 -0.68 -16.48
N GLY A 134 6.70 0.14 -16.80
CA GLY A 134 6.54 1.28 -17.72
C GLY A 134 6.72 0.88 -19.17
N GLU A 135 5.84 1.36 -20.03
CA GLU A 135 5.89 1.12 -21.48
C GLU A 135 6.78 2.14 -22.25
N ASN A 136 7.24 3.19 -21.55
CA ASN A 136 7.93 4.31 -22.16
C ASN A 136 9.38 4.44 -21.70
N ASN A 137 10.24 4.99 -22.57
CA ASN A 137 11.64 5.25 -22.27
C ASN A 137 11.87 6.54 -21.45
N SER A 138 10.82 7.26 -21.06
CA SER A 138 10.93 8.46 -20.22
C SER A 138 10.01 8.34 -19.01
N TYR A 139 10.57 8.54 -17.84
CA TYR A 139 9.88 8.49 -16.56
C TYR A 139 10.00 9.83 -15.87
N SER A 140 8.91 10.27 -15.23
CA SER A 140 8.92 11.47 -14.38
C SER A 140 8.40 11.10 -12.99
N LEU A 141 9.04 11.67 -11.98
CA LEU A 141 8.49 11.56 -10.62
C LEU A 141 7.26 12.47 -10.49
N PRO A 142 6.19 11.99 -9.86
CA PRO A 142 5.03 12.83 -9.59
C PRO A 142 5.37 13.92 -8.56
N VAL A 143 4.59 14.99 -8.57
CA VAL A 143 4.62 15.95 -7.45
C VAL A 143 4.12 15.21 -6.20
N PRO A 144 4.89 15.19 -5.10
CA PRO A 144 4.46 14.48 -3.90
C PRO A 144 3.27 15.19 -3.24
N MET A 145 2.25 14.40 -2.86
CA MET A 145 1.16 14.82 -2.00
C MET A 145 1.45 14.34 -0.57
N MET A 146 1.48 15.27 0.38
CA MET A 146 1.86 14.96 1.76
C MET A 146 0.76 15.38 2.71
N ASN A 147 0.18 14.40 3.43
CA ASN A 147 -0.77 14.70 4.49
C ASN A 147 -0.05 15.37 5.66
N ILE A 148 -0.54 16.51 6.09
CA ILE A 148 0.11 17.33 7.13
C ILE A 148 -0.80 17.57 8.34
N VAL A 149 -2.14 17.53 8.16
CA VAL A 149 -3.13 17.57 9.24
C VAL A 149 -4.20 16.51 8.99
N ASN A 150 -4.50 15.73 10.02
CA ASN A 150 -5.55 14.72 10.02
C ASN A 150 -6.81 15.21 10.72
N GLY A 151 -7.96 14.74 10.24
CA GLY A 151 -9.25 14.87 10.88
C GLY A 151 -10.17 13.70 10.53
N GLY A 152 -11.47 13.84 10.71
CA GLY A 152 -12.45 12.80 10.39
C GLY A 152 -12.14 11.46 11.03
N ALA A 153 -12.17 10.39 10.23
CA ALA A 153 -11.85 9.04 10.70
C ALA A 153 -10.36 8.81 11.02
N HIS A 154 -9.46 9.73 10.61
CA HIS A 154 -8.02 9.58 10.78
C HIS A 154 -7.46 10.26 12.05
N ALA A 155 -8.31 11.01 12.79
CA ALA A 155 -7.91 11.65 14.04
C ALA A 155 -9.10 11.85 14.98
N ASN A 156 -8.86 11.77 16.27
CA ASN A 156 -9.86 12.06 17.29
C ASN A 156 -9.85 13.57 17.62
N ASN A 157 -10.36 14.37 16.68
CA ASN A 157 -10.50 15.83 16.80
C ASN A 157 -11.82 16.27 16.10
N PRO A 158 -12.21 17.55 16.22
CA PRO A 158 -13.48 18.03 15.68
C PRO A 158 -13.49 18.30 14.17
N LEU A 159 -12.38 18.06 13.46
CA LEU A 159 -12.32 18.29 12.00
C LEU A 159 -13.07 17.20 11.25
N ASP A 160 -13.97 17.59 10.34
CA ASP A 160 -14.73 16.64 9.49
C ASP A 160 -13.91 16.08 8.32
N PHE A 161 -12.97 16.87 7.78
CA PHE A 161 -12.09 16.44 6.69
C PHE A 161 -11.01 15.50 7.21
N GLN A 162 -10.82 14.37 6.52
CA GLN A 162 -9.84 13.35 6.93
C GLN A 162 -8.40 13.81 6.75
N GLU A 163 -8.12 14.61 5.71
CA GLU A 163 -6.76 14.95 5.31
C GLU A 163 -6.68 16.39 4.81
N PHE A 164 -5.62 17.08 5.22
CA PHE A 164 -5.18 18.33 4.64
C PHE A 164 -3.77 18.12 4.10
N MET A 165 -3.65 18.16 2.78
CA MET A 165 -2.41 17.81 2.09
C MET A 165 -1.75 19.03 1.48
N ILE A 166 -0.41 19.01 1.45
CA ILE A 166 0.40 19.96 0.70
C ILE A 166 0.94 19.32 -0.58
N MET A 167 1.06 20.13 -1.63
CA MET A 167 1.64 19.75 -2.92
C MET A 167 2.63 20.82 -3.34
N PRO A 168 3.94 20.61 -3.28
CA PRO A 168 4.95 21.61 -3.66
C PRO A 168 5.11 21.68 -5.19
N ILE A 169 4.09 22.20 -5.89
CA ILE A 169 4.02 22.26 -7.36
C ILE A 169 5.04 23.21 -8.01
N SER A 170 5.58 24.16 -7.24
CA SER A 170 6.61 25.10 -7.70
C SER A 170 8.04 24.62 -7.50
N ALA A 171 8.22 23.42 -6.94
CA ALA A 171 9.55 22.87 -6.70
C ALA A 171 10.29 22.60 -8.03
N SER A 172 11.57 22.95 -8.09
CA SER A 172 12.41 22.76 -9.27
C SER A 172 12.90 21.32 -9.47
N SER A 173 12.73 20.47 -8.44
CA SER A 173 13.12 19.06 -8.46
C SER A 173 12.33 18.28 -7.40
N PHE A 174 12.29 16.95 -7.50
CA PHE A 174 11.69 16.09 -6.46
C PHE A 174 12.40 16.27 -5.11
N GLN A 175 13.73 16.39 -5.10
CA GLN A 175 14.50 16.67 -3.88
C GLN A 175 14.07 18.00 -3.24
N HIS A 176 13.89 19.07 -4.05
CA HIS A 176 13.41 20.35 -3.56
C HIS A 176 11.97 20.26 -3.03
N ALA A 177 11.08 19.47 -3.70
CA ALA A 177 9.73 19.21 -3.20
C ALA A 177 9.74 18.55 -1.83
N MET A 178 10.57 17.54 -1.62
CA MET A 178 10.73 16.86 -0.33
C MET A 178 11.29 17.78 0.75
N GLN A 179 12.23 18.65 0.41
CA GLN A 179 12.76 19.68 1.31
C GLN A 179 11.64 20.63 1.77
N MET A 180 10.88 21.20 0.81
CA MET A 180 9.73 22.08 1.12
C MET A 180 8.74 21.39 2.05
N GLY A 181 8.38 20.12 1.76
CA GLY A 181 7.46 19.36 2.62
C GLY A 181 7.99 19.19 4.04
N SER A 182 9.26 18.88 4.20
CA SER A 182 9.90 18.75 5.52
C SER A 182 9.92 20.08 6.28
N GLU A 183 10.26 21.18 5.60
CA GLU A 183 10.31 22.50 6.21
C GLU A 183 8.92 22.98 6.66
N ILE A 184 7.89 22.76 5.83
CA ILE A 184 6.50 23.07 6.17
C ILE A 184 6.05 22.22 7.38
N PHE A 185 6.32 20.90 7.38
CA PHE A 185 5.96 20.02 8.49
C PHE A 185 6.56 20.50 9.81
N HIS A 186 7.84 20.82 9.83
CA HIS A 186 8.51 21.29 11.05
C HIS A 186 8.08 22.71 11.47
N SER A 187 7.77 23.58 10.52
CA SER A 187 7.23 24.91 10.79
C SER A 187 5.84 24.80 11.43
N LEU A 188 4.96 23.96 10.86
CA LEU A 188 3.63 23.68 11.41
C LEU A 188 3.73 23.09 12.83
N LYS A 189 4.66 22.15 13.05
CA LYS A 189 4.89 21.59 14.39
C LYS A 189 5.20 22.67 15.41
N LYS A 190 6.06 23.62 15.05
CA LYS A 190 6.43 24.74 15.93
C LYS A 190 5.21 25.64 16.22
N ILE A 191 4.45 26.02 15.21
CA ILE A 191 3.26 26.86 15.36
C ILE A 191 2.23 26.18 16.27
N LEU A 192 1.93 24.89 16.03
CA LEU A 192 1.01 24.12 16.86
C LEU A 192 1.46 24.06 18.32
N SER A 193 2.76 23.86 18.57
CA SER A 193 3.34 23.87 19.92
C SER A 193 3.20 25.24 20.59
N GLU A 194 3.45 26.34 19.88
CA GLU A 194 3.30 27.71 20.40
C GLU A 194 1.83 28.04 20.72
N MET A 195 0.88 27.46 19.96
CA MET A 195 -0.56 27.55 20.23
C MET A 195 -1.04 26.62 21.34
N GLY A 196 -0.17 25.81 21.95
CA GLY A 196 -0.55 24.80 22.94
C GLY A 196 -1.36 23.64 22.38
N GLN A 197 -1.31 23.43 21.07
CA GLN A 197 -1.98 22.32 20.38
C GLN A 197 -1.15 21.04 20.39
N SER A 198 -1.83 19.89 20.19
CA SER A 198 -1.16 18.61 20.06
C SER A 198 -0.26 18.56 18.81
N THR A 199 0.98 18.11 18.99
CA THR A 199 1.91 17.77 17.90
C THR A 199 2.05 16.27 17.71
N SER A 200 1.14 15.47 18.27
CA SER A 200 1.04 14.04 17.99
C SER A 200 0.55 13.83 16.55
N VAL A 201 1.10 12.82 15.89
CA VAL A 201 0.71 12.46 14.53
C VAL A 201 -0.38 11.38 14.55
N GLY A 202 -1.30 11.45 13.60
CA GLY A 202 -2.29 10.40 13.37
C GLY A 202 -1.73 9.25 12.53
N ASP A 203 -2.60 8.28 12.21
CA ASP A 203 -2.24 7.06 11.47
C ASP A 203 -1.68 7.34 10.06
N GLU A 204 -2.05 8.47 9.46
CA GLU A 204 -1.61 8.90 8.13
C GLU A 204 -0.45 9.92 8.16
N GLY A 205 0.17 10.12 9.33
CA GLY A 205 1.41 10.89 9.48
C GLY A 205 1.25 12.40 9.67
N GLY A 206 0.07 12.99 9.42
CA GLY A 206 -0.23 14.40 9.72
C GLY A 206 -0.49 14.63 11.21
N PHE A 207 -0.37 15.88 11.66
CA PHE A 207 -0.73 16.26 13.04
C PHE A 207 -2.23 16.13 13.28
N ALA A 208 -2.61 15.91 14.53
CA ALA A 208 -4.00 15.83 14.96
C ALA A 208 -4.34 16.93 15.99
N PRO A 209 -4.31 18.23 15.63
CA PRO A 209 -4.61 19.32 16.55
C PRO A 209 -6.10 19.39 16.84
N ASN A 210 -6.45 19.99 17.97
CA ASN A 210 -7.85 20.28 18.34
C ASN A 210 -8.26 21.63 17.75
N ILE A 211 -8.44 21.68 16.43
CA ILE A 211 -8.92 22.85 15.66
C ILE A 211 -10.34 22.54 15.18
N ALA A 212 -11.23 23.51 15.32
CA ALA A 212 -12.67 23.25 15.13
C ALA A 212 -13.14 23.43 13.68
N SER A 213 -12.41 24.21 12.86
CA SER A 213 -12.87 24.47 11.50
C SER A 213 -11.83 24.14 10.43
N PRO A 214 -12.28 23.68 9.24
CA PRO A 214 -11.41 23.50 8.09
C PRO A 214 -10.74 24.82 7.63
N GLU A 215 -11.44 25.95 7.73
CA GLU A 215 -10.94 27.28 7.35
C GLU A 215 -9.78 27.71 8.25
N ASP A 216 -9.88 27.48 9.58
CA ASP A 216 -8.79 27.76 10.52
C ASP A 216 -7.59 26.85 10.22
N THR A 217 -7.83 25.59 9.88
CA THR A 217 -6.78 24.65 9.48
C THR A 217 -6.06 25.12 8.21
N LEU A 218 -6.80 25.54 7.18
CA LEU A 218 -6.20 26.07 5.94
C LEU A 218 -5.45 27.39 6.17
N SER A 219 -5.91 28.22 7.11
CA SER A 219 -5.24 29.48 7.47
C SER A 219 -3.92 29.26 8.21
N LEU A 220 -3.76 28.09 8.83
CA LEU A 220 -2.57 27.69 9.56
C LEU A 220 -1.47 27.12 8.63
N LEU A 221 -1.89 26.55 7.48
CA LEU A 221 -1.01 25.96 6.47
C LEU A 221 -0.45 27.00 5.50
#